data_8b1036262d3ef42ef2afef909c220601
#
_entry.id   8b1036262d3ef42ef2afef909c220601
#
_cell.length_a   1.000
_cell.length_b   1.000
_cell.length_c   1.000
_cell.angle_alpha   90.00
_cell.angle_beta   90.00
_cell.angle_gamma   90.00
#
_symmetry.space_group_name_H-M   'P 1'
#
loop_
_entity.id
_entity.type
_entity.pdbx_description
1 polymer ?
#
loop_
_entity_poly.entity_id
_entity_poly.type
_entity_poly.pdbx_seq_one_letter_code
_entity_poly.pdbx_strand_id
1 'polypeptide(L)'
;GSAATARALAAQAGFDWPNVEGLFDKLHEETSELREQLNDFPAPGPRPQGRGMAGSGRTVVPEALQSRLEDEVRDLFFVLVNIARYLSLDPESALRKTNRKFKRRFQWMEDRLRSSGRSPQQASMDELETLWQQAKQQEKPA
;
A
#
# COMPACT_ATOMS: atom_id res chain seq x y z
N GLY A 1 18.22 6.66 -10.02
CA GLY A 1 17.97 5.27 -10.40
C GLY A 1 16.88 4.65 -9.59
N SER A 2 16.04 3.86 -10.23
CA SER A 2 14.98 3.14 -9.56
C SER A 2 15.49 1.84 -8.89
N ALA A 3 14.74 1.28 -7.96
CA ALA A 3 15.02 -0.03 -7.38
C ALA A 3 15.13 -1.11 -8.46
N ALA A 4 14.33 -1.02 -9.53
CA ALA A 4 14.38 -1.92 -10.67
C ALA A 4 15.74 -1.85 -11.40
N THR A 5 16.32 -0.66 -11.55
CA THR A 5 17.64 -0.46 -12.16
C THR A 5 18.74 -1.07 -11.30
N ALA A 6 18.73 -0.81 -10.00
CA ALA A 6 19.70 -1.40 -9.07
C ALA A 6 19.64 -2.93 -9.10
N ARG A 7 18.45 -3.49 -9.15
CA ARG A 7 18.23 -4.93 -9.21
C ARG A 7 18.77 -5.52 -10.53
N ALA A 8 18.57 -4.84 -11.66
CA ALA A 8 19.08 -5.28 -12.95
C ALA A 8 20.62 -5.36 -12.96
N LEU A 9 21.29 -4.39 -12.36
CA LEU A 9 22.74 -4.38 -12.23
C LEU A 9 23.24 -5.54 -11.36
N ALA A 10 22.56 -5.80 -10.24
CA ALA A 10 22.88 -6.92 -9.37
C ALA A 10 22.72 -8.27 -10.10
N ALA A 11 21.65 -8.43 -10.86
CA ALA A 11 21.40 -9.64 -11.65
C ALA A 11 22.48 -9.88 -12.70
N GLN A 12 22.94 -8.83 -13.38
CA GLN A 12 24.04 -8.92 -14.35
C GLN A 12 25.34 -9.41 -13.70
N ALA A 13 25.55 -9.09 -12.42
CA ALA A 13 26.69 -9.56 -11.64
C ALA A 13 26.50 -10.98 -11.07
N GLY A 14 25.40 -11.66 -11.38
CA GLY A 14 25.09 -13.00 -10.87
C GLY A 14 24.41 -13.00 -9.50
N PHE A 15 24.06 -11.84 -8.95
CA PHE A 15 23.35 -11.73 -7.68
C PHE A 15 21.85 -11.74 -7.93
N ASP A 16 21.28 -12.94 -8.03
CA ASP A 16 19.87 -13.12 -8.31
C ASP A 16 19.32 -14.37 -7.63
N TRP A 17 17.98 -14.42 -7.50
CA TRP A 17 17.31 -15.62 -7.01
C TRP A 17 17.06 -16.61 -8.15
N PRO A 18 17.36 -17.91 -7.95
CA PRO A 18 17.23 -18.91 -9.01
C PRO A 18 15.76 -19.23 -9.37
N ASN A 19 14.81 -18.93 -8.47
CA ASN A 19 13.38 -19.18 -8.70
C ASN A 19 12.53 -18.24 -7.87
N VAL A 20 11.23 -18.18 -8.20
CA VAL A 20 10.27 -17.31 -7.54
C VAL A 20 9.96 -17.73 -6.10
N GLU A 21 10.12 -19.01 -5.77
CA GLU A 21 9.84 -19.50 -4.41
C GLU A 21 10.79 -18.88 -3.38
N GLY A 22 12.05 -18.67 -3.72
CA GLY A 22 12.98 -17.94 -2.86
C GLY A 22 12.54 -16.51 -2.57
N LEU A 23 11.90 -15.86 -3.54
CA LEU A 23 11.35 -14.52 -3.36
C LEU A 23 10.12 -14.52 -2.45
N PHE A 24 9.25 -15.53 -2.56
CA PHE A 24 8.10 -15.66 -1.65
C PHE A 24 8.53 -16.00 -0.24
N ASP A 25 9.57 -16.82 -0.06
CA ASP A 25 10.15 -17.10 1.25
C ASP A 25 10.71 -15.81 1.87
N LYS A 26 11.38 -14.99 1.08
CA LYS A 26 11.90 -13.70 1.51
C LYS A 26 10.78 -12.73 1.87
N LEU A 27 9.72 -12.71 1.10
CA LEU A 27 8.53 -11.89 1.39
C LEU A 27 7.92 -12.28 2.73
N HIS A 28 7.80 -13.56 3.00
CA HIS A 28 7.31 -14.07 4.29
C HIS A 28 8.21 -13.65 5.44
N GLU A 29 9.53 -13.79 5.28
CA GLU A 29 10.52 -13.38 6.27
C GLU A 29 10.42 -11.88 6.59
N GLU A 30 10.42 -11.02 5.58
CA GLU A 30 10.33 -9.57 5.76
C GLU A 30 9.00 -9.14 6.38
N THR A 31 7.91 -9.78 5.98
CA THR A 31 6.58 -9.54 6.56
C THR A 31 6.56 -9.91 8.05
N SER A 32 7.19 -11.04 8.41
CA SER A 32 7.28 -11.48 9.80
C SER A 32 8.13 -10.52 10.64
N GLU A 33 9.25 -10.04 10.11
CA GLU A 33 10.10 -9.05 10.79
C GLU A 33 9.34 -7.74 11.03
N LEU A 34 8.60 -7.27 10.04
CA LEU A 34 7.76 -6.08 10.20
C LEU A 34 6.71 -6.29 11.30
N ARG A 35 6.06 -7.45 11.31
CA ARG A 35 5.04 -7.78 12.32
C ARG A 35 5.62 -7.79 13.72
N GLU A 36 6.83 -8.29 13.90
CA GLU A 36 7.54 -8.26 15.19
C GLU A 36 7.78 -6.83 15.65
N GLN A 37 8.17 -5.93 14.75
CA GLN A 37 8.37 -4.51 15.10
C GLN A 37 7.08 -3.84 15.57
N LEU A 38 5.91 -4.32 15.12
CA LEU A 38 4.62 -3.78 15.53
C LEU A 38 4.27 -4.07 16.99
N ASN A 39 4.97 -4.99 17.66
CA ASN A 39 4.79 -5.21 19.11
C ASN A 39 5.11 -3.96 19.92
N ASP A 40 6.04 -3.12 19.43
CA ASP A 40 6.42 -1.87 20.06
C ASP A 40 5.60 -0.68 19.54
N PHE A 41 4.66 -0.92 18.62
CA PHE A 41 3.85 0.15 18.03
C PHE A 41 2.82 0.63 19.04
N PRO A 42 2.69 1.96 19.26
CA PRO A 42 1.71 2.51 20.19
C PRO A 42 0.28 2.12 19.77
N ALA A 43 -0.55 1.81 20.76
CA ALA A 43 -1.97 1.56 20.50
C ALA A 43 -2.59 2.80 19.81
N PRO A 44 -3.47 2.59 18.81
CA PRO A 44 -4.15 3.72 18.19
C PRO A 44 -4.97 4.46 19.24
N GLY A 45 -4.75 5.77 19.33
CA GLY A 45 -5.55 6.62 20.18
C GLY A 45 -7.02 6.61 19.76
N PRO A 46 -7.94 7.01 20.66
CA PRO A 46 -9.35 7.08 20.31
C PRO A 46 -9.53 8.00 19.09
N ARG A 47 -10.22 7.48 18.08
CA ARG A 47 -10.53 8.29 16.90
C ARG A 47 -11.45 9.43 17.31
N PRO A 48 -11.14 10.68 16.95
CA PRO A 48 -12.09 11.77 17.16
C PRO A 48 -13.40 11.42 16.45
N GLN A 49 -14.48 11.40 17.19
CA GLN A 49 -15.80 11.17 16.60
C GLN A 49 -16.10 12.30 15.60
N GLY A 50 -16.49 11.93 14.38
CA GLY A 50 -16.97 12.86 13.37
C GLY A 50 -15.96 13.39 12.36
N ARG A 51 -14.73 12.90 12.36
CA ARG A 51 -13.78 13.23 11.29
C ARG A 51 -13.48 11.99 10.46
N GLY A 52 -13.73 12.07 9.16
CA GLY A 52 -13.41 11.05 8.19
C GLY A 52 -11.90 10.89 7.98
N MET A 53 -11.52 10.17 6.93
CA MET A 53 -10.14 9.72 6.67
C MET A 53 -9.07 10.81 6.73
N ALA A 54 -9.40 12.06 6.45
CA ALA A 54 -8.46 13.19 6.48
C ALA A 54 -8.08 13.63 7.90
N GLY A 55 -8.78 13.14 8.92
CA GLY A 55 -8.58 13.50 10.32
C GLY A 55 -8.03 12.38 11.18
N SER A 56 -7.52 11.32 10.58
CA SER A 56 -6.84 10.28 11.35
C SER A 56 -5.64 10.91 12.03
N GLY A 57 -5.77 11.21 13.32
CA GLY A 57 -4.64 11.61 14.12
C GLY A 57 -3.54 10.57 13.89
N ARG A 58 -2.44 10.98 13.27
CA ARG A 58 -1.29 10.12 13.13
C ARG A 58 -0.86 9.71 14.53
N THR A 59 -0.84 8.42 14.80
CA THR A 59 -0.21 7.89 16.00
C THR A 59 1.21 8.45 16.05
N VAL A 60 1.57 9.08 17.18
CA VAL A 60 2.94 9.57 17.38
C VAL A 60 3.82 8.35 17.60
N VAL A 61 4.69 8.05 16.62
CA VAL A 61 5.60 6.93 16.68
C VAL A 61 6.98 7.45 17.09
N PRO A 62 7.63 6.84 18.10
CA PRO A 62 9.00 7.22 18.43
C PRO A 62 9.92 7.14 17.23
N GLU A 63 10.83 8.12 17.09
CA GLU A 63 11.70 8.23 15.93
C GLU A 63 12.52 6.95 15.66
N ALA A 64 13.06 6.35 16.72
CA ALA A 64 13.84 5.11 16.60
C ALA A 64 12.97 3.95 16.04
N LEU A 65 11.73 3.83 16.49
CA LEU A 65 10.80 2.82 15.97
C LEU A 65 10.40 3.14 14.53
N GLN A 66 10.12 4.39 14.21
CA GLN A 66 9.78 4.82 12.87
C GLN A 66 10.89 4.48 11.87
N SER A 67 12.15 4.70 12.24
CA SER A 67 13.32 4.35 11.42
C SER A 67 13.39 2.85 11.15
N ARG A 68 13.18 2.02 12.17
CA ARG A 68 13.17 0.55 12.02
C ARG A 68 12.02 0.07 11.12
N LEU A 69 10.83 0.66 11.30
CA LEU A 69 9.66 0.33 10.47
C LEU A 69 9.89 0.72 9.01
N GLU A 70 10.51 1.88 8.78
CA GLU A 70 10.85 2.31 7.43
C GLU A 70 11.82 1.33 6.76
N ASP A 71 12.84 0.88 7.48
CA ASP A 71 13.79 -0.10 6.95
C ASP A 71 13.09 -1.40 6.53
N GLU A 72 12.19 -1.93 7.36
CA GLU A 72 11.44 -3.13 7.05
C GLU A 72 10.49 -2.95 5.86
N VAL A 73 9.82 -1.80 5.77
CA VAL A 73 8.95 -1.49 4.64
C VAL A 73 9.75 -1.35 3.34
N ARG A 74 10.92 -0.73 3.40
CA ARG A 74 11.82 -0.62 2.26
C ARG A 74 12.26 -2.00 1.75
N ASP A 75 12.58 -2.90 2.66
CA ASP A 75 12.95 -4.27 2.31
C ASP A 75 11.78 -5.02 1.65
N LEU A 76 10.56 -4.81 2.13
CA LEU A 76 9.36 -5.34 1.49
C LEU A 76 9.18 -4.82 0.06
N PHE A 77 9.35 -3.52 -0.16
CA PHE A 77 9.30 -2.94 -1.50
C PHE A 77 10.34 -3.57 -2.43
N PHE A 78 11.54 -3.79 -1.92
CA PHE A 78 12.61 -4.41 -2.70
C PHE A 78 12.26 -5.84 -3.14
N VAL A 79 11.71 -6.64 -2.22
CA VAL A 79 11.24 -8.00 -2.54
C VAL A 79 10.13 -7.97 -3.59
N LEU A 80 9.16 -7.06 -3.44
CA LEU A 80 8.06 -6.92 -4.42
C LEU A 80 8.56 -6.51 -5.80
N VAL A 81 9.56 -5.62 -5.87
CA VAL A 81 10.22 -5.24 -7.13
C VAL A 81 10.87 -6.47 -7.77
N ASN A 82 11.54 -7.30 -6.98
CA ASN A 82 12.16 -8.51 -7.48
C ASN A 82 11.14 -9.52 -8.03
N ILE A 83 10.02 -9.70 -7.33
CA ILE A 83 8.92 -10.55 -7.81
C ILE A 83 8.39 -10.03 -9.15
N ALA A 84 8.13 -8.72 -9.24
CA ALA A 84 7.65 -8.11 -10.49
C ALA A 84 8.64 -8.34 -11.63
N ARG A 85 9.91 -8.15 -11.39
CA ARG A 85 10.96 -8.38 -12.40
C ARG A 85 11.03 -9.85 -12.81
N TYR A 86 10.95 -10.76 -11.86
CA TYR A 86 10.93 -12.19 -12.17
C TYR A 86 9.78 -12.54 -13.11
N LEU A 87 8.62 -11.89 -12.93
CA LEU A 87 7.43 -12.07 -13.75
C LEU A 87 7.43 -11.22 -15.02
N SER A 88 8.53 -10.54 -15.33
CA SER A 88 8.68 -9.64 -16.48
C SER A 88 7.70 -8.46 -16.44
N LEU A 89 7.40 -7.98 -15.24
CA LEU A 89 6.52 -6.83 -15.01
C LEU A 89 7.34 -5.60 -14.62
N ASP A 90 6.86 -4.43 -15.03
CA ASP A 90 7.42 -3.15 -14.58
C ASP A 90 6.72 -2.73 -13.28
N PRO A 91 7.41 -2.77 -12.11
CA PRO A 91 6.77 -2.46 -10.83
C PRO A 91 6.32 -1.00 -10.73
N GLU A 92 7.03 -0.07 -11.32
CA GLU A 92 6.66 1.35 -11.28
C GLU A 92 5.41 1.62 -12.12
N SER A 93 5.31 1.00 -13.30
CA SER A 93 4.12 1.06 -14.13
C SER A 93 2.91 0.44 -13.43
N ALA A 94 3.09 -0.71 -12.77
CA ALA A 94 2.03 -1.36 -12.02
C ALA A 94 1.51 -0.46 -10.89
N LEU A 95 2.41 0.20 -10.17
CA LEU A 95 2.04 1.12 -9.09
C LEU A 95 1.30 2.36 -9.63
N ARG A 96 1.77 2.94 -10.74
CA ARG A 96 1.08 4.07 -11.38
C ARG A 96 -0.34 3.70 -11.80
N LYS A 97 -0.54 2.49 -12.35
CA LYS A 97 -1.87 1.99 -12.73
C LYS A 97 -2.79 1.87 -11.51
N THR A 98 -2.27 1.35 -10.41
CA THR A 98 -3.01 1.26 -9.14
C THR A 98 -3.39 2.64 -8.61
N ASN A 99 -2.47 3.61 -8.66
CA ASN A 99 -2.75 4.96 -8.21
C ASN A 99 -3.84 5.62 -9.05
N ARG A 100 -3.80 5.46 -10.38
CA ARG A 100 -4.85 5.99 -11.26
C ARG A 100 -6.20 5.33 -11.00
N LYS A 101 -6.21 4.02 -10.78
CA LYS A 101 -7.43 3.26 -10.46
C LYS A 101 -8.04 3.75 -9.15
N PHE A 102 -7.22 3.91 -8.11
CA PHE A 102 -7.67 4.41 -6.82
C PHE A 102 -8.27 5.82 -6.96
N LYS A 103 -7.58 6.71 -7.63
CA LYS A 103 -8.02 8.10 -7.84
C LYS A 103 -9.36 8.15 -8.57
N ARG A 104 -9.53 7.35 -9.62
CA ARG A 104 -10.77 7.28 -10.39
C ARG A 104 -11.94 6.78 -9.55
N ARG A 105 -11.72 5.72 -8.76
CA ARG A 105 -12.76 5.16 -7.88
C ARG A 105 -13.12 6.12 -6.77
N PHE A 106 -12.12 6.75 -6.16
CA PHE A 106 -12.35 7.72 -5.10
C PHE A 106 -13.14 8.93 -5.61
N GLN A 107 -12.85 9.41 -6.82
CA GLN A 107 -13.59 10.49 -7.45
C GLN A 107 -15.06 10.10 -7.69
N TRP A 108 -15.29 8.88 -8.12
CA TRP A 108 -16.67 8.37 -8.26
C TRP A 108 -17.42 8.38 -6.92
N MET A 109 -16.74 7.97 -5.84
CA MET A 109 -17.30 8.01 -4.49
C MET A 109 -17.62 9.44 -4.05
N GLU A 110 -16.70 10.37 -4.28
CA GLU A 110 -16.92 11.79 -3.97
C GLU A 110 -18.14 12.34 -4.72
N ASP A 111 -18.28 12.02 -5.99
CA ASP A 111 -19.40 12.48 -6.82
C ASP A 111 -20.73 11.93 -6.29
N ARG A 112 -20.76 10.67 -5.86
CA ARG A 112 -21.95 10.06 -5.25
C ARG A 112 -22.34 10.73 -3.95
N LEU A 113 -21.37 11.03 -3.09
CA LEU A 113 -21.63 11.74 -1.84
C LEU A 113 -22.07 13.19 -2.09
N ARG A 114 -21.46 13.84 -3.07
CA ARG A 114 -21.81 15.23 -3.42
C ARG A 114 -23.26 15.32 -3.91
N SER A 115 -23.78 14.32 -4.58
CA SER A 115 -25.18 14.30 -5.02
C SER A 115 -26.17 14.33 -3.86
N SER A 116 -25.76 13.96 -2.66
CA SER A 116 -26.54 14.08 -1.42
C SER A 116 -26.02 15.20 -0.50
N GLY A 117 -25.22 16.14 -1.03
CA GLY A 117 -24.70 17.28 -0.29
C GLY A 117 -23.64 16.94 0.75
N ARG A 118 -22.95 15.80 0.58
CA ARG A 118 -21.98 15.28 1.55
C ARG A 118 -20.58 15.17 0.94
N SER A 119 -19.58 15.07 1.80
CA SER A 119 -18.18 14.83 1.45
C SER A 119 -17.71 13.53 2.09
N PRO A 120 -16.56 12.96 1.65
CA PRO A 120 -15.99 11.76 2.27
C PRO A 120 -15.74 11.90 3.77
N GLN A 121 -15.41 13.09 4.23
CA GLN A 121 -15.17 13.38 5.65
C GLN A 121 -16.43 13.21 6.51
N GLN A 122 -17.61 13.30 5.90
CA GLN A 122 -18.91 13.15 6.56
C GLN A 122 -19.46 11.73 6.50
N ALA A 123 -18.76 10.81 5.81
CA ALA A 123 -19.17 9.43 5.67
C ALA A 123 -18.47 8.53 6.69
N SER A 124 -19.17 7.48 7.12
CA SER A 124 -18.58 6.43 7.95
C SER A 124 -17.65 5.52 7.12
N MET A 125 -16.79 4.76 7.80
CA MET A 125 -15.94 3.78 7.12
C MET A 125 -16.78 2.72 6.39
N ASP A 126 -17.87 2.25 7.00
CA ASP A 126 -18.76 1.28 6.38
C ASP A 126 -19.40 1.83 5.10
N GLU A 127 -19.84 3.08 5.13
CA GLU A 127 -20.39 3.76 3.96
C GLU A 127 -19.35 3.91 2.85
N LEU A 128 -18.14 4.32 3.20
CA LEU A 128 -17.02 4.44 2.25
C LEU A 128 -16.67 3.10 1.62
N GLU A 129 -16.64 2.04 2.42
CA GLU A 129 -16.39 0.68 1.91
C GLU A 129 -17.48 0.23 0.94
N THR A 130 -18.74 0.50 1.26
CA THR A 130 -19.87 0.20 0.37
C THR A 130 -19.73 0.95 -0.95
N LEU A 131 -19.40 2.24 -0.90
CA LEU A 131 -19.19 3.05 -2.11
C LEU A 131 -18.01 2.55 -2.92
N TRP A 132 -16.94 2.13 -2.26
CA TRP A 132 -15.77 1.54 -2.93
C TRP A 132 -16.14 0.29 -3.71
N GLN A 133 -16.92 -0.61 -3.10
CA GLN A 133 -17.39 -1.82 -3.77
C GLN A 133 -18.28 -1.48 -4.96
N GLN A 134 -19.15 -0.48 -4.83
CA GLN A 134 -19.98 0.00 -5.93
C GLN A 134 -19.13 0.60 -7.06
N ALA A 135 -18.12 1.39 -6.73
CA ALA A 135 -17.20 1.95 -7.72
C ALA A 135 -16.49 0.86 -8.53
N LYS A 136 -16.06 -0.20 -7.85
CA LYS A 136 -15.46 -1.37 -8.52
C LYS A 136 -16.42 -2.03 -9.50
N GLN A 137 -17.69 -2.11 -9.15
CA GLN A 137 -18.70 -2.72 -10.02
C GLN A 137 -19.00 -1.88 -11.26
N GLN A 138 -18.91 -0.56 -11.15
CA GLN A 138 -19.10 0.34 -12.28
C GLN A 138 -18.02 0.17 -13.37
N GLU A 139 -16.85 -0.32 -13.00
CA GLU A 139 -15.71 -0.49 -13.90
C GLU A 139 -15.69 -1.85 -14.60
N LYS A 140 -16.49 -2.82 -14.16
CA LYS A 140 -16.53 -4.13 -14.79
C LYS A 140 -17.14 -4.01 -16.19
N PRO A 141 -16.50 -4.58 -17.22
CA PRO A 141 -17.11 -4.67 -18.53
C PRO A 141 -18.42 -5.47 -18.43
N ALA A 142 -19.39 -5.03 -19.18
CA ALA A 142 -20.69 -5.69 -19.24
C ALA A 142 -20.57 -7.12 -19.83
#